data_f36e3a5d4f17e24ab62077f45a08d3d6
#
_entry.id   f36e3a5d4f17e24ab62077f45a08d3d6
#
_cell.length_a   1.000
_cell.length_b   1.000
_cell.length_c   1.000
_cell.angle_alpha   90.00
_cell.angle_beta   90.00
_cell.angle_gamma   90.00
#
_symmetry.space_group_name_H-M   'P 1'
#
loop_
_entity.id
_entity.type
_entity.pdbx_description
1 polymer ?
#
loop_
_entity_poly.entity_id
_entity_poly.type
_entity_poly.pdbx_seq_one_letter_code
_entity_poly.pdbx_strand_id
1 'polypeptide(L)'
;MARLKEQYQNEFVDALMKKFEYKNVMQVPKLDKIVINMGVGEAKDNAKVLDSAVRDLEIITGQKAVLTKAKKSVANFKLREGMAIGCKVTLRGEKMYEFADRLINLALPRVRDFRGVNANAFDGRGNYALGIKEQLIFPEIEYDKVDKVRGMDIIFVTTANTDEEARELLTQFNMPFTK
;
A
#
# COMPACT_ATOMS: atom_id res chain seq x y z
N MET A 1 -4.11 18.69 9.53
CA MET A 1 -4.75 17.86 8.48
C MET A 1 -3.69 17.40 7.49
N ALA A 2 -3.78 16.19 6.94
CA ALA A 2 -2.81 15.70 5.97
C ALA A 2 -2.89 16.52 4.66
N ARG A 3 -1.73 16.85 4.09
CA ARG A 3 -1.63 17.66 2.85
C ARG A 3 -2.47 17.09 1.70
N LEU A 4 -2.36 15.79 1.43
CA LEU A 4 -3.12 15.16 0.34
C LEU A 4 -4.63 15.14 0.60
N LYS A 5 -5.05 15.08 1.85
CA LYS A 5 -6.47 15.17 2.21
C LYS A 5 -7.05 16.55 1.88
N GLU A 6 -6.31 17.61 2.19
CA GLU A 6 -6.69 18.97 1.84
C GLU A 6 -6.75 19.17 0.33
N GLN A 7 -5.75 18.70 -0.39
CA GLN A 7 -5.73 18.76 -1.85
C GLN A 7 -6.89 17.98 -2.47
N TYR A 8 -7.20 16.82 -1.93
CA TYR A 8 -8.36 16.05 -2.39
C TYR A 8 -9.66 16.83 -2.26
N GLN A 9 -9.90 17.42 -1.09
CA GLN A 9 -11.11 18.18 -0.83
C GLN A 9 -11.23 19.45 -1.65
N ASN A 10 -10.13 20.16 -1.87
CA ASN A 10 -10.12 21.48 -2.50
C ASN A 10 -9.96 21.42 -4.02
N GLU A 11 -9.28 20.44 -4.56
CA GLU A 11 -8.88 20.40 -5.98
C GLU A 11 -9.34 19.14 -6.70
N PHE A 12 -9.10 17.95 -6.11
CA PHE A 12 -9.29 16.69 -6.83
C PHE A 12 -10.76 16.34 -7.01
N VAL A 13 -11.60 16.67 -6.05
CA VAL A 13 -13.06 16.45 -6.15
C VAL A 13 -13.63 17.20 -7.34
N ASP A 14 -13.30 18.47 -7.51
CA ASP A 14 -13.77 19.28 -8.61
C ASP A 14 -13.26 18.80 -9.97
N ALA A 15 -11.98 18.42 -10.03
CA ALA A 15 -11.36 17.89 -11.24
C ALA A 15 -12.03 16.58 -11.69
N LEU A 16 -12.29 15.67 -10.75
CA LEU A 16 -12.95 14.39 -11.02
C LEU A 16 -14.42 14.58 -11.42
N MET A 17 -15.14 15.49 -10.78
CA MET A 17 -16.52 15.83 -11.15
C MET A 17 -16.62 16.33 -12.58
N LYS A 18 -15.70 17.18 -13.01
CA LYS A 18 -15.66 17.70 -14.37
C LYS A 18 -15.33 16.62 -15.40
N LYS A 19 -14.37 15.76 -15.08
CA LYS A 19 -13.90 14.72 -16.01
C LYS A 19 -14.95 13.63 -16.27
N PHE A 20 -15.60 13.17 -15.22
CA PHE A 20 -16.58 12.07 -15.28
C PHE A 20 -18.04 12.54 -15.26
N GLU A 21 -18.27 13.85 -15.23
CA GLU A 21 -19.60 14.44 -15.26
C GLU A 21 -20.53 13.91 -14.16
N TYR A 22 -20.01 13.77 -12.93
CA TYR A 22 -20.82 13.33 -11.80
C TYR A 22 -21.90 14.34 -11.43
N LYS A 23 -23.08 13.85 -11.10
CA LYS A 23 -24.22 14.67 -10.69
C LYS A 23 -24.19 15.05 -9.20
N ASN A 24 -23.52 14.23 -8.40
CA ASN A 24 -23.46 14.40 -6.95
C ASN A 24 -22.02 14.24 -6.46
N VAL A 25 -21.60 15.07 -5.52
CA VAL A 25 -20.29 15.01 -4.88
C VAL A 25 -20.04 13.63 -4.23
N MET A 26 -21.07 12.97 -3.74
CA MET A 26 -20.97 11.65 -3.14
C MET A 26 -20.61 10.53 -4.14
N GLN A 27 -20.73 10.78 -5.44
CA GLN A 27 -20.33 9.83 -6.50
C GLN A 27 -18.83 9.87 -6.79
N VAL A 28 -18.14 10.93 -6.39
CA VAL A 28 -16.71 11.11 -6.64
C VAL A 28 -15.91 10.00 -5.93
N PRO A 29 -15.03 9.28 -6.64
CA PRO A 29 -14.21 8.25 -6.00
C PRO A 29 -13.27 8.87 -4.96
N LYS A 30 -13.05 8.12 -3.89
CA LYS A 30 -12.15 8.50 -2.81
C LYS A 30 -11.36 7.30 -2.34
N LEU A 31 -10.21 7.54 -1.69
CA LEU A 31 -9.50 6.48 -1.01
C LEU A 31 -10.28 6.03 0.23
N ASP A 32 -10.53 4.74 0.31
CA ASP A 32 -11.15 4.11 1.47
C ASP A 32 -10.10 3.69 2.49
N LYS A 33 -9.13 2.91 2.05
CA LYS A 33 -8.03 2.42 2.89
C LYS A 33 -6.80 2.07 2.05
N ILE A 34 -5.66 1.98 2.72
CA ILE A 34 -4.44 1.41 2.15
C ILE A 34 -4.05 0.21 3.03
N VAL A 35 -3.89 -0.94 2.40
CA VAL A 35 -3.46 -2.16 3.07
C VAL A 35 -2.02 -2.47 2.66
N ILE A 36 -1.15 -2.65 3.64
CA ILE A 36 0.24 -3.03 3.41
C ILE A 36 0.43 -4.42 3.97
N ASN A 37 0.88 -5.34 3.14
CA ASN A 37 1.09 -6.74 3.52
C ASN A 37 2.53 -7.15 3.27
N MET A 38 3.12 -7.84 4.22
CA MET A 38 4.39 -8.52 4.09
C MET A 38 4.20 -10.02 4.27
N GLY A 39 4.48 -10.79 3.23
CA GLY A 39 4.53 -12.24 3.30
C GLY A 39 5.92 -12.70 3.78
N VAL A 40 5.97 -13.42 4.89
CA VAL A 40 7.21 -13.91 5.49
C VAL A 40 7.15 -15.43 5.60
N GLY A 41 7.38 -16.13 4.50
CA GLY A 41 7.33 -17.59 4.44
C GLY A 41 8.39 -18.27 5.31
N GLU A 42 9.51 -17.62 5.56
CA GLU A 42 10.58 -18.10 6.42
C GLU A 42 10.18 -18.18 7.91
N ALA A 43 9.12 -17.50 8.29
CA ALA A 43 8.62 -17.49 9.67
C ALA A 43 8.17 -18.87 10.15
N LYS A 44 7.84 -19.80 9.25
CA LYS A 44 7.53 -21.20 9.57
C LYS A 44 8.72 -21.93 10.20
N ASP A 45 9.94 -21.55 9.80
CA ASP A 45 11.19 -22.16 10.31
C ASP A 45 11.81 -21.32 11.43
N ASN A 46 11.63 -20.00 11.40
CA ASN A 46 12.22 -19.07 12.37
C ASN A 46 11.27 -17.89 12.67
N ALA A 47 10.63 -17.93 13.82
CA ALA A 47 9.69 -16.89 14.25
C ALA A 47 10.31 -15.49 14.43
N LYS A 48 11.61 -15.42 14.70
CA LYS A 48 12.31 -14.13 14.88
C LYS A 48 12.35 -13.30 13.61
N VAL A 49 12.34 -13.95 12.44
CA VAL A 49 12.29 -13.27 11.13
C VAL A 49 10.98 -12.47 11.00
N LEU A 50 9.88 -13.04 11.48
CA LEU A 50 8.59 -12.36 11.47
C LEU A 50 8.58 -11.15 12.41
N ASP A 51 9.20 -11.24 13.58
CA ASP A 51 9.29 -10.10 14.51
C ASP A 51 10.04 -8.92 13.88
N SER A 52 11.09 -9.20 13.13
CA SER A 52 11.82 -8.16 12.38
C SER A 52 10.97 -7.52 11.30
N ALA A 53 10.20 -8.32 10.55
CA ALA A 53 9.29 -7.82 9.53
C ALA A 53 8.17 -6.95 10.14
N VAL A 54 7.61 -7.37 11.26
CA VAL A 54 6.58 -6.61 11.99
C VAL A 54 7.14 -5.27 12.45
N ARG A 55 8.34 -5.25 13.00
CA ARG A 55 9.00 -4.02 13.44
C ARG A 55 9.21 -3.05 12.29
N ASP A 56 9.73 -3.52 11.15
CA ASP A 56 9.94 -2.69 9.98
C ASP A 56 8.62 -2.09 9.48
N LEU A 57 7.58 -2.91 9.42
CA LEU A 57 6.27 -2.45 8.98
C LEU A 57 5.65 -1.42 9.93
N GLU A 58 5.82 -1.60 11.23
CA GLU A 58 5.36 -0.64 12.25
C GLU A 58 6.11 0.70 12.16
N ILE A 59 7.39 0.67 11.86
CA ILE A 59 8.20 1.88 11.65
C ILE A 59 7.72 2.63 10.41
N ILE A 60 7.47 1.92 9.32
CA ILE A 60 7.01 2.52 8.05
C ILE A 60 5.63 3.17 8.21
N THR A 61 4.71 2.50 8.88
CA THR A 61 3.30 2.92 8.94
C THR A 61 2.96 3.74 10.18
N GLY A 62 3.74 3.60 11.24
CA GLY A 62 3.43 4.22 12.53
C GLY A 62 2.25 3.59 13.26
N GLN A 63 1.80 2.41 12.84
CA GLN A 63 0.66 1.69 13.40
C GLN A 63 1.05 0.23 13.67
N LYS A 64 0.47 -0.36 14.71
CA LYS A 64 0.71 -1.75 15.08
C LYS A 64 0.25 -2.69 13.97
N ALA A 65 1.14 -3.61 13.57
CA ALA A 65 0.82 -4.62 12.55
C ALA A 65 0.05 -5.80 13.15
N VAL A 66 -0.80 -6.41 12.31
CA VAL A 66 -1.54 -7.63 12.63
C VAL A 66 -0.81 -8.81 12.01
N LEU A 67 -0.59 -9.87 12.78
CA LEU A 67 -0.02 -11.11 12.27
C LEU A 67 -1.04 -11.85 11.41
N THR A 68 -0.62 -12.29 10.25
CA THR A 68 -1.43 -13.15 9.37
C THR A 68 -1.03 -14.59 9.53
N LYS A 69 -2.02 -15.46 9.71
CA LYS A 69 -1.83 -16.88 10.00
C LYS A 69 -2.27 -17.74 8.82
N ALA A 70 -1.63 -18.91 8.69
CA ALA A 70 -2.01 -19.89 7.69
C ALA A 70 -3.43 -20.40 7.92
N LYS A 71 -4.24 -20.43 6.88
CA LYS A 71 -5.64 -20.92 6.93
C LYS A 71 -5.74 -22.42 6.81
N LYS A 72 -4.75 -23.06 6.16
CA LYS A 72 -4.71 -24.51 5.91
C LYS A 72 -3.30 -25.04 6.08
N SER A 73 -3.21 -26.30 6.50
CA SER A 73 -1.95 -27.00 6.52
C SER A 73 -1.57 -27.49 5.12
N VAL A 74 -0.30 -27.29 4.72
CA VAL A 74 0.25 -27.73 3.44
C VAL A 74 1.56 -28.46 3.71
N ALA A 75 1.58 -29.79 3.53
CA ALA A 75 2.73 -30.62 3.85
C ALA A 75 3.98 -30.29 3.02
N ASN A 76 3.80 -30.00 1.71
CA ASN A 76 4.91 -29.65 0.81
C ASN A 76 5.66 -28.40 1.24
N PHE A 77 4.98 -27.46 1.87
CA PHE A 77 5.59 -26.23 2.39
C PHE A 77 5.97 -26.33 3.87
N LYS A 78 5.77 -27.49 4.51
CA LYS A 78 5.97 -27.70 5.95
C LYS A 78 5.18 -26.69 6.79
N LEU A 79 3.97 -26.37 6.34
CA LEU A 79 3.10 -25.36 6.91
C LEU A 79 1.95 -26.03 7.66
N ARG A 80 1.68 -25.55 8.88
CA ARG A 80 0.51 -25.98 9.68
C ARG A 80 -0.48 -24.84 9.83
N GLU A 81 -1.76 -25.15 9.89
CA GLU A 81 -2.80 -24.19 10.18
C GLU A 81 -2.52 -23.44 11.49
N GLY A 82 -2.73 -22.13 11.44
CA GLY A 82 -2.51 -21.24 12.59
C GLY A 82 -1.08 -20.73 12.75
N MET A 83 -0.12 -21.18 11.94
CA MET A 83 1.25 -20.63 11.95
C MET A 83 1.24 -19.20 11.42
N ALA A 84 1.90 -18.28 12.15
CA ALA A 84 2.08 -16.92 11.69
C ALA A 84 3.10 -16.88 10.54
N ILE A 85 2.69 -16.40 9.37
CA ILE A 85 3.49 -16.40 8.13
C ILE A 85 3.58 -15.04 7.47
N GLY A 86 3.04 -14.02 8.06
CA GLY A 86 3.09 -12.67 7.52
C GLY A 86 2.55 -11.65 8.49
N CYS A 87 2.53 -10.40 8.04
CA CYS A 87 1.96 -9.30 8.79
C CYS A 87 1.31 -8.30 7.85
N LYS A 88 0.35 -7.55 8.33
CA LYS A 88 -0.33 -6.51 7.56
C LYS A 88 -0.73 -5.33 8.44
N VAL A 89 -0.87 -4.18 7.80
CA VAL A 89 -1.42 -2.97 8.40
C VAL A 89 -2.48 -2.41 7.47
N THR A 90 -3.60 -1.98 8.03
CA THR A 90 -4.64 -1.27 7.30
C THR A 90 -4.66 0.18 7.77
N LEU A 91 -4.43 1.12 6.87
CA LEU A 91 -4.40 2.55 7.13
C LEU A 91 -5.67 3.23 6.61
N ARG A 92 -6.27 4.08 7.44
CA ARG A 92 -7.45 4.87 7.10
C ARG A 92 -7.29 6.31 7.60
N GLY A 93 -8.08 7.22 7.04
CA GLY A 93 -8.11 8.62 7.48
C GLY A 93 -6.80 9.36 7.28
N GLU A 94 -6.40 10.15 8.24
CA GLU A 94 -5.19 10.98 8.19
C GLU A 94 -3.91 10.15 7.93
N LYS A 95 -3.76 9.03 8.62
CA LYS A 95 -2.59 8.16 8.46
C LYS A 95 -2.48 7.58 7.05
N MET A 96 -3.60 7.26 6.42
CA MET A 96 -3.66 6.79 5.05
C MET A 96 -3.13 7.85 4.07
N TYR A 97 -3.60 9.09 4.19
CA TYR A 97 -3.15 10.18 3.31
C TYR A 97 -1.69 10.54 3.54
N GLU A 98 -1.23 10.55 4.77
CA GLU A 98 0.18 10.79 5.10
C GLU A 98 1.09 9.70 4.53
N PHE A 99 0.68 8.44 4.65
CA PHE A 99 1.42 7.32 4.07
C PHE A 99 1.46 7.40 2.55
N ALA A 100 0.33 7.69 1.89
CA ALA A 100 0.26 7.84 0.45
C ALA A 100 1.19 8.97 -0.05
N ASP A 101 1.22 10.10 0.64
CA ASP A 101 2.11 11.21 0.33
C ASP A 101 3.58 10.80 0.41
N ARG A 102 3.98 10.16 1.51
CA ARG A 102 5.36 9.68 1.69
C ARG A 102 5.75 8.63 0.65
N LEU A 103 4.86 7.69 0.37
CA LEU A 103 5.11 6.65 -0.64
C LEU A 103 5.33 7.26 -2.01
N ILE A 104 4.43 8.11 -2.47
CA ILE A 104 4.46 8.67 -3.83
C ILE A 104 5.62 9.66 -4.01
N ASN A 105 5.86 10.53 -3.05
CA ASN A 105 6.79 11.65 -3.20
C ASN A 105 8.21 11.36 -2.67
N LEU A 106 8.36 10.46 -1.71
CA LEU A 106 9.65 10.17 -1.07
C LEU A 106 10.15 8.75 -1.34
N ALA A 107 9.31 7.74 -1.19
CA ALA A 107 9.74 6.35 -1.29
C ALA A 107 9.87 5.86 -2.72
N LEU A 108 8.89 6.05 -3.58
CA LEU A 108 8.93 5.59 -4.97
C LEU A 108 10.11 6.17 -5.78
N PRO A 109 10.46 7.46 -5.67
CA PRO A 109 11.64 7.99 -6.35
C PRO A 109 12.97 7.35 -5.92
N ARG A 110 13.01 6.71 -4.76
CA ARG A 110 14.19 6.01 -4.23
C ARG A 110 14.30 4.56 -4.69
N VAL A 111 13.30 4.05 -5.39
CA VAL A 111 13.34 2.70 -5.97
C VAL A 111 14.45 2.65 -7.03
N ARG A 112 15.26 1.60 -6.96
CA ARG A 112 16.36 1.38 -7.89
C ARG A 112 15.83 1.19 -9.32
N ASP A 113 16.38 1.91 -10.29
CA ASP A 113 15.94 1.90 -11.69
C ASP A 113 14.45 2.19 -11.88
N PHE A 114 13.92 3.12 -11.09
CA PHE A 114 12.50 3.44 -11.12
C PHE A 114 12.10 4.10 -12.45
N ARG A 115 11.15 3.48 -13.14
CA ARG A 115 10.60 3.97 -14.43
C ARG A 115 9.11 4.28 -14.37
N GLY A 116 8.52 4.23 -13.20
CA GLY A 116 7.09 4.34 -12.97
C GLY A 116 6.46 3.05 -12.47
N VAL A 117 5.21 3.12 -12.07
CA VAL A 117 4.44 1.99 -11.58
C VAL A 117 3.50 1.47 -12.68
N ASN A 118 3.14 0.19 -12.61
CA ASN A 118 2.28 -0.42 -13.61
C ASN A 118 0.89 0.23 -13.62
N ALA A 119 0.50 0.78 -14.77
CA ALA A 119 -0.80 1.43 -14.95
C ALA A 119 -1.97 0.45 -15.05
N ASN A 120 -1.71 -0.85 -15.20
CA ASN A 120 -2.72 -1.89 -15.43
C ASN A 120 -2.92 -2.83 -14.22
N ALA A 121 -2.37 -2.52 -13.06
CA ALA A 121 -2.46 -3.36 -11.87
C ALA A 121 -3.75 -3.13 -11.06
N PHE A 122 -4.87 -2.98 -11.75
CA PHE A 122 -6.21 -2.82 -11.16
C PHE A 122 -6.96 -4.15 -11.18
N ASP A 123 -7.87 -4.34 -10.23
CA ASP A 123 -8.63 -5.58 -10.05
C ASP A 123 -9.94 -5.67 -10.85
N GLY A 124 -10.27 -4.65 -11.63
CA GLY A 124 -11.56 -4.51 -12.33
C GLY A 124 -12.63 -3.75 -11.54
N ARG A 125 -12.39 -3.45 -10.27
CA ARG A 125 -13.34 -2.78 -9.36
C ARG A 125 -12.79 -1.49 -8.75
N GLY A 126 -11.73 -0.96 -9.33
CA GLY A 126 -11.14 0.30 -8.87
C GLY A 126 -10.16 0.18 -7.72
N ASN A 127 -9.61 -1.00 -7.45
CA ASN A 127 -8.55 -1.19 -6.47
C ASN A 127 -7.22 -1.40 -7.19
N TYR A 128 -6.15 -0.85 -6.61
CA TYR A 128 -4.81 -0.88 -7.20
C TYR A 128 -3.82 -1.60 -6.30
N ALA A 129 -3.01 -2.47 -6.88
CA ALA A 129 -1.96 -3.21 -6.16
C ALA A 129 -0.57 -2.81 -6.65
N LEU A 130 0.31 -2.48 -5.72
CA LEU A 130 1.69 -2.11 -5.97
C LEU A 130 2.62 -3.05 -5.21
N GLY A 131 3.54 -3.71 -5.91
CA GLY A 131 4.60 -4.51 -5.31
C GLY A 131 5.87 -3.71 -5.11
N ILE A 132 6.40 -3.70 -3.89
CA ILE A 132 7.69 -3.09 -3.53
C ILE A 132 8.65 -4.23 -3.21
N LYS A 133 9.83 -4.21 -3.82
CA LYS A 133 10.85 -5.26 -3.63
C LYS A 133 11.70 -5.08 -2.38
N GLU A 134 11.85 -3.84 -1.91
CA GLU A 134 12.75 -3.50 -0.81
C GLU A 134 12.09 -2.51 0.14
N GLN A 135 12.10 -2.80 1.46
CA GLN A 135 11.63 -1.86 2.47
C GLN A 135 12.57 -0.66 2.66
N LEU A 136 13.78 -0.74 2.13
CA LEU A 136 14.82 0.28 2.27
C LEU A 136 14.49 1.60 1.55
N ILE A 137 13.51 1.59 0.66
CA ILE A 137 13.06 2.81 -0.04
C ILE A 137 12.39 3.83 0.89
N PHE A 138 11.88 3.38 2.04
CA PHE A 138 11.26 4.25 3.02
C PHE A 138 12.33 4.94 3.86
N PRO A 139 12.30 6.28 3.98
CA PRO A 139 13.32 7.03 4.74
C PRO A 139 13.30 6.72 6.24
N GLU A 140 12.20 6.20 6.77
CA GLU A 140 12.07 5.80 8.18
C GLU A 140 12.89 4.55 8.53
N ILE A 141 13.24 3.74 7.54
CA ILE A 141 14.03 2.52 7.72
C ILE A 141 15.52 2.85 7.68
N GLU A 142 16.22 2.51 8.75
CA GLU A 142 17.67 2.64 8.83
C GLU A 142 18.33 1.39 8.26
N TYR A 143 19.20 1.56 7.26
CA TYR A 143 19.90 0.47 6.59
C TYR A 143 20.66 -0.45 7.58
N ASP A 144 21.32 0.14 8.57
CA ASP A 144 22.15 -0.59 9.54
C ASP A 144 21.33 -1.47 10.49
N LYS A 145 20.05 -1.19 10.66
CA LYS A 145 19.15 -1.96 11.55
C LYS A 145 18.36 -3.04 10.82
N VAL A 146 18.48 -3.12 9.51
CA VAL A 146 17.79 -4.11 8.70
C VAL A 146 18.58 -5.40 8.67
N ASP A 147 17.97 -6.52 9.09
CA ASP A 147 18.58 -7.86 9.06
C ASP A 147 18.50 -8.48 7.67
N LYS A 148 17.42 -8.24 6.93
CA LYS A 148 17.20 -8.78 5.60
C LYS A 148 16.31 -7.85 4.78
N VAL A 149 16.60 -7.75 3.48
CA VAL A 149 15.74 -7.05 2.53
C VAL A 149 14.45 -7.85 2.31
N ARG A 150 13.32 -7.20 2.51
CA ARG A 150 11.99 -7.78 2.33
C ARG A 150 11.14 -6.90 1.44
N GLY A 151 10.36 -7.54 0.59
CA GLY A 151 9.34 -6.86 -0.19
C GLY A 151 8.01 -6.75 0.55
N MET A 152 7.12 -5.96 -0.02
CA MET A 152 5.77 -5.80 0.49
C MET A 152 4.79 -5.51 -0.65
N ASP A 153 3.52 -5.78 -0.41
CA ASP A 153 2.43 -5.41 -1.30
C ASP A 153 1.64 -4.27 -0.67
N ILE A 154 1.42 -3.23 -1.45
CA ILE A 154 0.64 -2.06 -1.04
C ILE A 154 -0.61 -2.00 -1.90
N ILE A 155 -1.78 -2.07 -1.27
CA ILE A 155 -3.07 -2.09 -1.95
C ILE A 155 -3.83 -0.82 -1.62
N PHE A 156 -4.17 -0.06 -2.67
CA PHE A 156 -5.02 1.12 -2.57
C PHE A 156 -6.47 0.71 -2.83
N VAL A 157 -7.29 0.72 -1.80
CA VAL A 157 -8.71 0.43 -1.90
C VAL A 157 -9.46 1.74 -2.05
N THR A 158 -10.21 1.88 -3.15
CA THR A 158 -10.98 3.09 -3.47
C THR A 158 -12.48 2.79 -3.49
N THR A 159 -13.28 3.84 -3.53
CA THR A 159 -14.73 3.74 -3.71
C THR A 159 -15.14 3.82 -5.18
N ALA A 160 -14.18 3.84 -6.11
CA ALA A 160 -14.45 3.89 -7.55
C ALA A 160 -15.20 2.63 -8.02
N ASN A 161 -16.11 2.80 -8.97
CA ASN A 161 -16.85 1.69 -9.56
C ASN A 161 -16.07 1.02 -10.70
N THR A 162 -15.19 1.77 -11.36
CA THR A 162 -14.40 1.31 -12.50
C THR A 162 -12.91 1.58 -12.29
N ASP A 163 -12.06 0.84 -13.01
CA ASP A 163 -10.60 1.04 -12.96
C ASP A 163 -10.18 2.40 -13.54
N GLU A 164 -10.92 2.92 -14.51
CA GLU A 164 -10.65 4.23 -15.11
C GLU A 164 -10.82 5.36 -14.10
N GLU A 165 -11.88 5.31 -13.32
CA GLU A 165 -12.13 6.28 -12.24
C GLU A 165 -11.04 6.22 -11.17
N ALA A 166 -10.64 5.01 -10.78
CA ALA A 166 -9.57 4.80 -9.80
C ALA A 166 -8.21 5.26 -10.34
N ARG A 167 -7.92 5.00 -11.61
CA ARG A 167 -6.68 5.45 -12.25
C ARG A 167 -6.59 6.97 -12.25
N GLU A 168 -7.67 7.65 -12.59
CA GLU A 168 -7.71 9.10 -12.55
C GLU A 168 -7.55 9.65 -11.13
N LEU A 169 -8.20 9.05 -10.14
CA LEU A 169 -8.04 9.41 -8.74
C LEU A 169 -6.57 9.32 -8.30
N LEU A 170 -5.90 8.21 -8.59
CA LEU A 170 -4.50 8.02 -8.25
C LEU A 170 -3.58 8.96 -9.04
N THR A 171 -3.93 9.28 -10.28
CA THR A 171 -3.20 10.27 -11.09
C THR A 171 -3.27 11.65 -10.46
N GLN A 172 -4.40 12.04 -9.90
CA GLN A 172 -4.52 13.30 -9.17
C GLN A 172 -3.62 13.34 -7.91
N PHE A 173 -3.40 12.19 -7.28
CA PHE A 173 -2.43 12.07 -6.19
C PHE A 173 -0.97 12.04 -6.65
N ASN A 174 -0.70 12.22 -7.94
CA ASN A 174 0.62 12.16 -8.57
C ASN A 174 1.27 10.76 -8.58
N MET A 175 0.46 9.71 -8.61
CA MET A 175 0.98 8.36 -8.78
C MET A 175 1.75 8.27 -10.11
N PRO A 176 3.03 7.88 -10.10
CA PRO A 176 3.88 7.88 -11.29
C PRO A 176 3.65 6.66 -12.17
N PHE A 177 2.50 6.59 -12.84
CA PHE A 177 2.20 5.51 -13.77
C PHE A 177 3.13 5.53 -14.99
N THR A 178 3.52 4.34 -15.46
CA THR A 178 4.23 4.21 -16.74
C THR A 178 3.29 4.55 -17.89
N LYS A 179 3.81 5.23 -18.90
CA LYS A 179 3.10 5.57 -20.13
C LYS A 179 3.00 4.36 -21.07
#